data_b8fde36a8a1562d827e77c8af32bcceb
#
_entry.id   b8fde36a8a1562d827e77c8af32bcceb
#
_cell.length_a   1.000
_cell.length_b   1.000
_cell.length_c   1.000
_cell.angle_alpha   90.00
_cell.angle_beta   90.00
_cell.angle_gamma   90.00
#
_symmetry.space_group_name_H-M   'P 1'
#
loop_
_entity.id
_entity.type
_entity.pdbx_description
1 polymer ?
#
loop_
_entity_poly.entity_id
_entity_poly.type
_entity_poly.pdbx_seq_one_letter_code
_entity_poly.pdbx_strand_id
1 'polypeptide(L)'
;GLTATLQGGTLTNGTGNLTYVISGIPTSSGTANFAISFGGLSCSFSITVNGPTIASIPCTAPFTVTPAGNGIAGLPYNKTVTVPYSGGNGVAYSAGTPIASIGVTGLNATLNAGTLAAGAGNFTFTVTGTPNPFVAASTTATATFPFTFDGKSCSFTVTINKASIAPITCSTSVVESPATGINGSPYTGTITVTYPAGGNGGSYDAQSIPSTGVTGLTATIAAAFTNPTGGTLVFNVNGTPSGTGNAQFNLSNFITNLGCSGSNVQIVISGSPTVTGLNCSGATHSPVTATQFSTYSGTTTLPYTGGNGVAYPTQTINSTGVTGLTATLTPGTLASGNGNLSFIVSGTPTSSGLASFAITFGGQTCVFSIRVNGRVISIAYIDGSSYYATSEFGQQTVPQNYGPTGIFNTIGGILHDDYITTFNGGISPLTMRNTIDIVACGPNKTTGSRSLADCQRIRDYVALGGIAIITLDANDGNAITTSNNYHTAFGGTGTFIAGANPTTVNSTIPLSSSYWGTANAGVALLGTGVSAEFNGTTYTLPIGAQVLATYPSGKPAIWTCGEGNRALFICDNGFLLSANFTTIGVETDQEKFFHNLLKNYILVHLGF
;
A
#
# COMPACT_ATOMS: atom_id res chain seq x y z
N GLY A 1 -52.65 -43.19 18.57
CA GLY A 1 -53.75 -43.74 18.20
C GLY A 1 -54.93 -44.05 19.10
N LEU A 2 -55.90 -44.61 18.45
CA LEU A 2 -57.08 -45.13 19.12
C LEU A 2 -56.96 -46.65 19.34
N THR A 3 -57.45 -47.15 20.48
CA THR A 3 -57.52 -48.58 20.82
C THR A 3 -58.95 -48.99 21.07
N ALA A 4 -59.38 -50.11 20.50
CA ALA A 4 -60.66 -50.73 20.78
C ALA A 4 -60.47 -51.92 21.74
N THR A 5 -61.09 -51.89 22.89
CA THR A 5 -61.01 -52.95 23.90
C THR A 5 -62.33 -53.61 24.05
N LEU A 6 -62.45 -54.93 23.83
CA LEU A 6 -63.66 -55.71 24.04
C LEU A 6 -64.00 -55.74 25.52
N GLN A 7 -65.26 -55.39 25.85
CA GLN A 7 -65.82 -55.51 27.20
C GLN A 7 -66.11 -56.98 27.52
N GLY A 8 -65.74 -57.35 28.73
CA GLY A 8 -66.14 -58.69 29.25
C GLY A 8 -67.64 -58.84 29.32
N GLY A 9 -68.17 -60.02 28.89
CA GLY A 9 -69.61 -60.29 28.93
C GLY A 9 -69.91 -61.76 28.66
N THR A 10 -71.14 -62.15 28.71
CA THR A 10 -71.65 -63.51 28.44
C THR A 10 -72.36 -63.49 27.08
N LEU A 11 -72.05 -64.47 26.19
CA LEU A 11 -72.76 -64.61 24.94
C LEU A 11 -74.18 -65.14 25.19
N THR A 12 -75.16 -64.59 24.51
CA THR A 12 -76.51 -65.06 24.49
C THR A 12 -76.70 -66.10 23.42
N ASN A 13 -77.61 -67.11 23.67
CA ASN A 13 -77.94 -68.05 22.58
C ASN A 13 -78.74 -67.31 21.50
N GLY A 14 -78.25 -67.31 20.29
CA GLY A 14 -78.85 -66.62 19.14
C GLY A 14 -78.08 -65.36 18.78
N THR A 15 -78.77 -64.24 18.56
CA THR A 15 -78.15 -62.96 18.17
C THR A 15 -77.79 -62.16 19.43
N GLY A 16 -76.65 -61.53 19.45
CA GLY A 16 -76.11 -60.67 20.52
C GLY A 16 -75.15 -59.59 19.97
N ASN A 17 -74.75 -58.73 20.92
CA ASN A 17 -73.82 -57.64 20.60
C ASN A 17 -72.47 -57.81 21.34
N LEU A 18 -71.40 -57.51 20.69
CA LEU A 18 -70.06 -57.30 21.29
C LEU A 18 -69.88 -55.80 21.50
N THR A 19 -69.61 -55.37 22.75
CA THR A 19 -69.36 -53.99 23.06
C THR A 19 -67.84 -53.72 23.13
N TYR A 20 -67.35 -52.80 22.34
CA TYR A 20 -65.97 -52.32 22.39
C TYR A 20 -65.93 -50.90 22.97
N VAL A 21 -65.10 -50.68 23.94
CA VAL A 21 -64.77 -49.34 24.41
C VAL A 21 -63.58 -48.82 23.56
N ILE A 22 -63.78 -47.67 22.94
CA ILE A 22 -62.75 -46.97 22.18
C ILE A 22 -62.14 -45.91 23.10
N SER A 23 -60.81 -45.98 23.23
CA SER A 23 -60.00 -45.03 24.01
C SER A 23 -58.75 -44.65 23.29
N GLY A 24 -58.10 -43.53 23.68
CA GLY A 24 -56.88 -43.00 23.13
C GLY A 24 -57.06 -41.63 22.52
N ILE A 25 -55.97 -41.05 22.05
CA ILE A 25 -55.94 -39.75 21.36
C ILE A 25 -55.58 -40.00 19.90
N PRO A 26 -56.44 -39.67 18.96
CA PRO A 26 -56.12 -39.80 17.54
C PRO A 26 -54.99 -38.85 17.16
N THR A 27 -54.03 -39.35 16.38
CA THR A 27 -52.84 -38.59 15.93
C THR A 27 -53.03 -37.90 14.58
N SER A 28 -54.08 -38.24 13.85
CA SER A 28 -54.45 -37.65 12.57
C SER A 28 -55.96 -37.72 12.35
N SER A 29 -56.49 -36.86 11.50
CA SER A 29 -57.84 -36.96 10.97
C SER A 29 -57.94 -38.02 9.87
N GLY A 30 -59.16 -38.45 9.60
CA GLY A 30 -59.45 -39.45 8.60
C GLY A 30 -60.23 -40.62 9.18
N THR A 31 -60.23 -41.79 8.54
CA THR A 31 -60.94 -42.97 9.00
C THR A 31 -60.02 -43.88 9.82
N ALA A 32 -60.30 -44.04 11.09
CA ALA A 32 -59.68 -45.02 11.98
C ALA A 32 -60.38 -46.36 11.81
N ASN A 33 -59.74 -47.34 11.22
CA ASN A 33 -60.27 -48.69 10.98
C ASN A 33 -59.82 -49.63 12.12
N PHE A 34 -60.78 -50.38 12.67
CA PHE A 34 -60.56 -51.39 13.70
C PHE A 34 -60.88 -52.78 13.12
N ALA A 35 -59.90 -53.59 12.91
CA ALA A 35 -60.08 -55.00 12.59
C ALA A 35 -60.27 -55.79 13.88
N ILE A 36 -61.44 -56.42 14.04
CA ILE A 36 -61.77 -57.24 15.21
C ILE A 36 -61.90 -58.70 14.79
N SER A 37 -61.46 -59.61 15.66
CA SER A 37 -61.65 -61.05 15.50
C SER A 37 -62.14 -61.63 16.79
N PHE A 38 -63.23 -62.41 16.71
CA PHE A 38 -63.86 -63.05 17.84
C PHE A 38 -64.52 -64.37 17.44
N GLY A 39 -64.27 -65.44 18.16
CA GLY A 39 -64.90 -66.74 17.92
C GLY A 39 -64.54 -67.36 16.51
N GLY A 40 -63.41 -66.98 15.95
CA GLY A 40 -62.98 -67.44 14.60
C GLY A 40 -63.57 -66.65 13.41
N LEU A 41 -64.37 -65.61 13.73
CA LEU A 41 -64.96 -64.70 12.73
C LEU A 41 -64.26 -63.34 12.83
N SER A 42 -64.07 -62.73 11.68
CA SER A 42 -63.42 -61.40 11.60
C SER A 42 -64.34 -60.41 10.88
N CYS A 43 -64.38 -59.18 11.36
CA CYS A 43 -64.98 -58.03 10.67
C CYS A 43 -64.21 -56.77 11.01
N SER A 44 -64.58 -55.65 10.42
CA SER A 44 -64.01 -54.33 10.72
C SER A 44 -65.11 -53.32 10.86
N PHE A 45 -64.83 -52.34 11.72
CA PHE A 45 -65.63 -51.12 11.79
C PHE A 45 -64.71 -49.91 11.73
N SER A 46 -65.24 -48.77 11.39
CA SER A 46 -64.49 -47.54 11.28
C SER A 46 -65.12 -46.41 12.05
N ILE A 47 -64.30 -45.51 12.56
CA ILE A 47 -64.70 -44.25 13.20
C ILE A 47 -64.04 -43.10 12.43
N THR A 48 -64.86 -42.13 12.06
CA THR A 48 -64.32 -40.91 11.45
C THR A 48 -63.71 -40.01 12.54
N VAL A 49 -62.47 -39.71 12.41
CA VAL A 49 -61.75 -38.74 13.21
C VAL A 49 -61.78 -37.40 12.50
N ASN A 50 -62.50 -36.47 13.00
CA ASN A 50 -62.58 -35.13 12.44
C ASN A 50 -61.27 -34.35 12.72
N GLY A 51 -60.74 -33.67 11.71
CA GLY A 51 -59.68 -32.69 11.88
C GLY A 51 -60.17 -31.38 12.44
N PRO A 52 -59.23 -30.47 12.79
CA PRO A 52 -59.59 -29.12 13.19
C PRO A 52 -60.23 -28.38 12.00
N THR A 53 -61.47 -27.90 12.16
CA THR A 53 -62.20 -27.15 11.13
C THR A 53 -62.72 -25.83 11.65
N ILE A 54 -62.81 -24.84 10.78
CA ILE A 54 -63.34 -23.50 11.05
C ILE A 54 -64.30 -23.08 9.95
N ALA A 55 -65.25 -22.21 10.27
CA ALA A 55 -66.17 -21.65 9.29
C ALA A 55 -65.51 -20.52 8.46
N SER A 56 -64.84 -19.59 9.12
CA SER A 56 -64.17 -18.46 8.43
C SER A 56 -63.05 -17.84 9.26
N ILE A 57 -62.17 -17.10 8.54
CA ILE A 57 -61.16 -16.20 9.11
C ILE A 57 -61.52 -14.77 8.64
N PRO A 58 -61.91 -13.83 9.55
CA PRO A 58 -62.21 -12.45 9.17
C PRO A 58 -60.88 -11.68 8.89
N CYS A 59 -60.35 -11.78 7.69
CA CYS A 59 -59.06 -11.23 7.30
C CYS A 59 -58.98 -9.71 7.29
N THR A 60 -60.10 -9.02 7.41
CA THR A 60 -60.20 -7.55 7.52
C THR A 60 -60.28 -7.06 8.97
N ALA A 61 -60.35 -7.96 9.96
CA ALA A 61 -60.39 -7.61 11.36
C ALA A 61 -59.05 -7.04 11.83
N PRO A 62 -59.04 -6.13 12.80
CA PRO A 62 -57.80 -5.69 13.41
C PRO A 62 -57.11 -6.86 14.11
N PHE A 63 -55.87 -7.15 13.75
CA PHE A 63 -55.02 -8.16 14.40
C PHE A 63 -54.35 -7.55 15.64
N THR A 64 -54.32 -8.27 16.74
CA THR A 64 -53.67 -7.79 17.98
C THR A 64 -52.23 -8.27 18.01
N VAL A 65 -51.30 -7.32 18.17
CA VAL A 65 -49.85 -7.59 18.32
C VAL A 65 -49.48 -7.39 19.80
N THR A 66 -48.88 -8.39 20.41
CA THR A 66 -48.48 -8.37 21.83
C THR A 66 -46.97 -8.74 21.96
N PRO A 67 -46.15 -7.94 22.65
CA PRO A 67 -46.45 -6.59 23.16
C PRO A 67 -46.76 -5.61 22.01
N ALA A 68 -47.57 -4.58 22.31
CA ALA A 68 -47.93 -3.58 21.31
C ALA A 68 -46.72 -2.79 20.79
N GLY A 69 -46.87 -2.16 19.62
CA GLY A 69 -45.89 -1.33 18.97
C GLY A 69 -45.24 -2.00 17.74
N ASN A 70 -44.66 -1.17 16.90
CA ASN A 70 -44.05 -1.61 15.65
C ASN A 70 -42.69 -2.31 15.87
N GLY A 71 -42.25 -3.07 14.92
CA GLY A 71 -40.85 -3.49 14.82
C GLY A 71 -39.93 -2.35 14.34
N ILE A 72 -38.66 -2.54 14.44
CA ILE A 72 -37.65 -1.59 13.93
C ILE A 72 -36.71 -2.37 13.00
N ALA A 73 -36.44 -1.86 11.80
CA ALA A 73 -35.55 -2.46 10.83
C ALA A 73 -34.19 -2.74 11.46
N GLY A 74 -33.66 -3.96 11.26
CA GLY A 74 -32.38 -4.42 11.78
C GLY A 74 -32.36 -4.81 13.26
N LEU A 75 -33.43 -4.59 14.03
CA LEU A 75 -33.49 -5.01 15.43
C LEU A 75 -34.28 -6.30 15.60
N PRO A 76 -33.92 -7.16 16.57
CA PRO A 76 -34.64 -8.38 16.85
C PRO A 76 -36.12 -8.14 17.12
N TYR A 77 -36.97 -8.89 16.44
CA TYR A 77 -38.41 -8.88 16.60
C TYR A 77 -38.90 -10.21 17.20
N ASN A 78 -39.61 -10.15 18.30
CA ASN A 78 -40.25 -11.31 18.94
C ASN A 78 -41.59 -10.88 19.54
N LYS A 79 -42.67 -11.13 18.81
CA LYS A 79 -44.03 -10.75 19.23
C LYS A 79 -45.03 -11.81 18.85
N THR A 80 -46.15 -11.79 19.54
CA THR A 80 -47.31 -12.64 19.27
C THR A 80 -48.35 -11.85 18.48
N VAL A 81 -48.92 -12.46 17.44
CA VAL A 81 -50.03 -11.90 16.68
C VAL A 81 -51.24 -12.80 16.85
N THR A 82 -52.36 -12.21 17.27
CA THR A 82 -53.63 -12.89 17.46
C THR A 82 -54.54 -12.62 16.26
N VAL A 83 -54.98 -13.71 15.61
CA VAL A 83 -55.83 -13.70 14.41
C VAL A 83 -57.17 -14.38 14.75
N PRO A 84 -58.30 -13.69 14.72
CA PRO A 84 -59.58 -14.26 15.04
C PRO A 84 -60.06 -15.25 13.97
N TYR A 85 -60.87 -16.25 14.39
CA TYR A 85 -61.63 -17.15 13.52
C TYR A 85 -63.02 -17.37 14.07
N SER A 86 -63.92 -17.91 13.24
CA SER A 86 -65.27 -18.32 13.68
C SER A 86 -65.56 -19.77 13.29
N GLY A 87 -66.48 -20.40 13.99
CA GLY A 87 -67.00 -21.75 13.71
C GLY A 87 -65.94 -22.86 13.93
N GLY A 88 -65.10 -22.70 14.93
CA GLY A 88 -64.20 -23.74 15.37
C GLY A 88 -64.96 -24.94 16.00
N ASN A 89 -64.39 -26.14 15.79
CA ASN A 89 -65.05 -27.41 16.21
C ASN A 89 -64.50 -28.02 17.50
N GLY A 90 -63.69 -27.29 18.28
CA GLY A 90 -63.14 -27.80 19.54
C GLY A 90 -61.95 -28.77 19.39
N VAL A 91 -61.45 -29.00 18.20
CA VAL A 91 -60.38 -29.95 17.96
C VAL A 91 -59.00 -29.29 18.06
N ALA A 92 -58.02 -30.03 18.62
CA ALA A 92 -56.64 -29.59 18.72
C ALA A 92 -55.97 -29.57 17.33
N TYR A 93 -55.06 -28.62 17.15
CA TYR A 93 -54.20 -28.48 15.96
C TYR A 93 -52.74 -28.34 16.35
N SER A 94 -51.87 -28.85 15.49
CA SER A 94 -50.42 -28.76 15.67
C SER A 94 -49.87 -27.38 15.28
N ALA A 95 -48.67 -27.08 15.73
CA ALA A 95 -47.94 -25.91 15.25
C ALA A 95 -47.75 -25.95 13.71
N GLY A 96 -47.87 -24.80 13.10
CA GLY A 96 -47.64 -24.62 11.68
C GLY A 96 -46.13 -24.58 11.33
N THR A 97 -45.82 -24.73 10.06
CA THR A 97 -44.47 -24.40 9.54
C THR A 97 -44.24 -22.89 9.54
N PRO A 98 -43.01 -22.42 9.76
CA PRO A 98 -42.69 -21.00 9.67
C PRO A 98 -43.04 -20.41 8.30
N ILE A 99 -43.71 -19.27 8.30
CA ILE A 99 -44.15 -18.51 7.13
C ILE A 99 -43.25 -17.28 7.02
N ALA A 100 -42.45 -17.19 5.94
CA ALA A 100 -41.63 -16.02 5.71
C ALA A 100 -42.44 -14.77 5.35
N SER A 101 -42.04 -13.61 5.82
CA SER A 101 -42.69 -12.33 5.52
C SER A 101 -42.49 -11.92 4.05
N ILE A 102 -43.52 -11.28 3.48
CA ILE A 102 -43.53 -10.62 2.18
C ILE A 102 -43.55 -9.10 2.41
N GLY A 103 -42.93 -8.31 1.53
CA GLY A 103 -42.73 -6.86 1.72
C GLY A 103 -41.45 -6.61 2.51
N VAL A 104 -41.56 -6.23 3.80
CA VAL A 104 -40.36 -6.26 4.66
C VAL A 104 -40.03 -7.70 4.99
N THR A 105 -38.90 -8.17 4.52
CA THR A 105 -38.40 -9.53 4.74
C THR A 105 -37.64 -9.67 6.05
N GLY A 106 -37.15 -10.89 6.35
CA GLY A 106 -36.34 -11.15 7.55
C GLY A 106 -37.18 -11.60 8.79
N LEU A 107 -38.50 -11.69 8.69
CA LEU A 107 -39.37 -12.20 9.73
C LEU A 107 -40.00 -13.53 9.33
N ASN A 108 -40.26 -14.39 10.32
CA ASN A 108 -41.01 -15.62 10.18
C ASN A 108 -42.19 -15.65 11.19
N ALA A 109 -43.36 -16.02 10.74
CA ALA A 109 -44.54 -16.26 11.59
C ALA A 109 -44.78 -17.77 11.70
N THR A 110 -44.93 -18.27 12.92
CA THR A 110 -45.25 -19.68 13.19
C THR A 110 -46.58 -19.75 13.95
N LEU A 111 -47.57 -20.46 13.42
CA LEU A 111 -48.79 -20.78 14.12
C LEU A 111 -48.42 -21.63 15.35
N ASN A 112 -48.78 -21.20 16.53
CA ASN A 112 -48.61 -21.99 17.75
C ASN A 112 -49.64 -23.12 17.81
N ALA A 113 -49.26 -24.29 18.31
CA ALA A 113 -50.18 -25.38 18.55
C ALA A 113 -51.26 -24.93 19.55
N GLY A 114 -52.46 -25.45 19.37
CA GLY A 114 -53.60 -25.08 20.25
C GLY A 114 -54.80 -25.97 20.09
N THR A 115 -55.91 -25.58 20.71
CA THR A 115 -57.24 -26.22 20.56
C THR A 115 -58.22 -25.16 20.09
N LEU A 116 -58.94 -25.46 19.01
CA LEU A 116 -60.01 -24.58 18.55
C LEU A 116 -61.07 -24.41 19.62
N ALA A 117 -61.55 -23.19 19.83
CA ALA A 117 -62.78 -22.99 20.58
C ALA A 117 -63.99 -23.57 19.83
N ALA A 118 -64.99 -24.10 20.51
CA ALA A 118 -66.27 -24.44 19.89
C ALA A 118 -67.01 -23.12 19.57
N GLY A 119 -66.89 -22.64 18.32
CA GLY A 119 -67.36 -21.36 17.84
C GLY A 119 -66.28 -20.34 17.52
N ALA A 120 -66.43 -19.11 18.04
CA ALA A 120 -65.40 -18.08 17.76
C ALA A 120 -64.17 -18.25 18.67
N GLY A 121 -62.96 -18.01 18.11
CA GLY A 121 -61.71 -18.10 18.82
C GLY A 121 -60.58 -17.33 18.11
N ASN A 122 -59.36 -17.55 18.56
CA ASN A 122 -58.20 -16.88 18.02
C ASN A 122 -57.05 -17.87 17.73
N PHE A 123 -56.43 -17.75 16.59
CA PHE A 123 -55.10 -18.28 16.33
C PHE A 123 -54.05 -17.37 16.95
N THR A 124 -53.00 -17.97 17.45
CA THR A 124 -51.84 -17.25 17.97
C THR A 124 -50.63 -17.59 17.14
N PHE A 125 -50.04 -16.59 16.51
CA PHE A 125 -48.81 -16.72 15.77
C PHE A 125 -47.66 -16.09 16.57
N THR A 126 -46.55 -16.78 16.68
CA THR A 126 -45.29 -16.21 17.14
C THR A 126 -44.52 -15.69 15.92
N VAL A 127 -44.23 -14.39 15.89
CA VAL A 127 -43.47 -13.74 14.83
C VAL A 127 -42.08 -13.38 15.35
N THR A 128 -41.07 -13.96 14.75
CA THR A 128 -39.64 -13.79 15.14
C THR A 128 -38.75 -13.47 13.95
N GLY A 129 -37.59 -12.90 14.24
CA GLY A 129 -36.55 -12.61 13.24
C GLY A 129 -36.00 -11.19 13.38
N THR A 130 -35.30 -10.76 12.36
CA THR A 130 -34.76 -9.40 12.26
C THR A 130 -35.26 -8.80 10.95
N PRO A 131 -36.17 -7.82 10.97
CA PRO A 131 -36.69 -7.25 9.74
C PRO A 131 -35.59 -6.51 8.99
N ASN A 132 -35.45 -6.79 7.69
CA ASN A 132 -34.44 -6.16 6.86
C ASN A 132 -34.71 -4.65 6.69
N PRO A 133 -33.68 -3.83 6.53
CA PRO A 133 -33.82 -2.43 6.16
C PRO A 133 -34.56 -2.25 4.83
N PHE A 134 -35.21 -1.11 4.67
CA PHE A 134 -35.92 -0.77 3.45
C PHE A 134 -35.78 0.73 3.11
N VAL A 135 -35.80 1.02 1.83
CA VAL A 135 -35.82 2.40 1.31
C VAL A 135 -37.22 2.71 0.80
N ALA A 136 -37.88 3.68 1.42
CA ALA A 136 -39.19 4.15 1.01
C ALA A 136 -39.39 5.60 1.43
N ALA A 137 -40.31 6.31 0.79
CA ALA A 137 -40.71 7.66 1.21
C ALA A 137 -41.44 7.61 2.58
N SER A 138 -42.16 6.53 2.84
CA SER A 138 -42.83 6.29 4.14
C SER A 138 -41.85 5.99 5.27
N THR A 139 -42.18 6.38 6.49
CA THR A 139 -41.44 6.06 7.71
C THR A 139 -41.63 4.63 8.18
N THR A 140 -42.65 3.95 7.65
CA THR A 140 -43.03 2.58 7.99
C THR A 140 -43.26 1.76 6.72
N ALA A 141 -43.11 0.45 6.86
CA ALA A 141 -43.51 -0.52 5.86
C ALA A 141 -44.11 -1.76 6.56
N THR A 142 -44.75 -2.64 5.81
CA THR A 142 -45.41 -3.83 6.35
C THR A 142 -44.69 -5.10 5.99
N ALA A 143 -44.56 -6.00 6.95
CA ALA A 143 -44.26 -7.41 6.76
C ALA A 143 -45.58 -8.19 6.74
N THR A 144 -45.92 -8.84 5.64
CA THR A 144 -47.16 -9.55 5.39
C THR A 144 -46.94 -11.06 5.48
N PHE A 145 -47.83 -11.79 6.16
CA PHE A 145 -47.76 -13.24 6.36
C PHE A 145 -49.03 -13.89 5.82
N PRO A 146 -49.00 -14.45 4.59
CA PRO A 146 -50.09 -15.24 4.07
C PRO A 146 -50.11 -16.62 4.70
N PHE A 147 -51.28 -17.07 5.16
CA PHE A 147 -51.46 -18.41 5.72
C PHE A 147 -52.80 -19.03 5.31
N THR A 148 -52.85 -20.34 5.42
CA THR A 148 -54.08 -21.11 5.13
C THR A 148 -54.33 -22.09 6.27
N PHE A 149 -55.58 -22.16 6.75
CA PHE A 149 -56.01 -23.12 7.72
C PHE A 149 -57.39 -23.68 7.32
N ASP A 150 -57.52 -25.01 7.29
CA ASP A 150 -58.73 -25.70 6.85
C ASP A 150 -59.26 -25.18 5.49
N GLY A 151 -58.36 -24.96 4.51
CA GLY A 151 -58.72 -24.45 3.17
C GLY A 151 -59.14 -22.97 3.14
N LYS A 152 -59.15 -22.27 4.27
CA LYS A 152 -59.42 -20.82 4.36
C LYS A 152 -58.09 -20.06 4.36
N SER A 153 -57.88 -19.21 3.36
CA SER A 153 -56.67 -18.38 3.24
C SER A 153 -56.90 -16.99 3.81
N CYS A 154 -55.88 -16.48 4.48
CA CYS A 154 -55.85 -15.14 5.04
C CYS A 154 -54.42 -14.60 5.07
N SER A 155 -54.23 -13.33 5.30
CA SER A 155 -52.94 -12.73 5.62
C SER A 155 -53.08 -11.71 6.76
N PHE A 156 -52.08 -11.65 7.62
CA PHE A 156 -51.94 -10.57 8.59
C PHE A 156 -50.66 -9.81 8.37
N THR A 157 -50.57 -8.61 8.92
CA THR A 157 -49.39 -7.74 8.75
C THR A 157 -48.87 -7.28 10.09
N VAL A 158 -47.57 -7.06 10.17
CA VAL A 158 -46.92 -6.29 11.23
C VAL A 158 -46.22 -5.07 10.63
N THR A 159 -46.27 -3.96 11.34
CA THR A 159 -45.65 -2.71 10.89
C THR A 159 -44.23 -2.62 11.39
N ILE A 160 -43.33 -2.24 10.50
CA ILE A 160 -41.91 -2.05 10.78
C ILE A 160 -41.53 -0.59 10.53
N ASN A 161 -40.92 0.03 11.53
CA ASN A 161 -40.39 1.37 11.44
C ASN A 161 -39.03 1.31 10.72
N LYS A 162 -38.78 2.26 9.84
CA LYS A 162 -37.47 2.53 9.26
C LYS A 162 -36.48 2.97 10.36
N ALA A 163 -35.16 2.79 10.12
CA ALA A 163 -34.12 3.45 10.91
C ALA A 163 -34.42 4.96 11.02
N SER A 164 -34.23 5.52 12.18
CA SER A 164 -34.47 6.95 12.42
C SER A 164 -33.35 7.59 13.23
N ILE A 165 -33.13 8.86 12.99
CA ILE A 165 -32.34 9.76 13.85
C ILE A 165 -33.30 10.77 14.51
N ALA A 166 -32.82 11.50 15.50
CA ALA A 166 -33.54 12.68 15.97
C ALA A 166 -33.64 13.73 14.86
N PRO A 167 -34.68 14.57 14.86
CA PRO A 167 -34.80 15.67 13.89
C PRO A 167 -33.58 16.57 13.92
N ILE A 168 -33.09 16.94 12.72
CA ILE A 168 -31.93 17.79 12.53
C ILE A 168 -32.27 19.01 11.67
N THR A 169 -31.45 20.05 11.81
CA THR A 169 -31.47 21.21 10.89
C THR A 169 -30.32 21.04 9.91
N CYS A 170 -30.61 20.77 8.64
CA CYS A 170 -29.59 20.40 7.63
C CYS A 170 -28.48 21.45 7.46
N SER A 171 -28.83 22.74 7.52
CA SER A 171 -27.85 23.83 7.36
C SER A 171 -26.79 23.91 8.47
N THR A 172 -27.01 23.28 9.61
CA THR A 172 -26.07 23.26 10.76
C THR A 172 -25.53 21.87 11.07
N SER A 173 -26.19 20.84 10.58
CA SER A 173 -25.86 19.44 10.89
C SER A 173 -25.06 18.77 9.76
N VAL A 174 -24.99 19.37 8.56
CA VAL A 174 -24.29 18.83 7.39
C VAL A 174 -23.00 19.63 7.17
N VAL A 175 -21.91 18.91 6.96
CA VAL A 175 -20.59 19.49 6.64
C VAL A 175 -19.99 18.72 5.47
N GLU A 176 -19.66 19.45 4.39
CA GLU A 176 -18.93 18.92 3.24
C GLU A 176 -17.44 19.24 3.38
N SER A 177 -16.58 18.28 3.12
CA SER A 177 -15.12 18.44 3.21
C SER A 177 -14.37 17.67 2.11
N PRO A 178 -13.75 18.38 1.16
CA PRO A 178 -13.83 19.83 0.92
C PRO A 178 -15.22 20.26 0.38
N ALA A 179 -15.63 21.47 0.70
CA ALA A 179 -16.91 22.03 0.24
C ALA A 179 -16.89 22.49 -1.22
N THR A 180 -15.71 22.46 -1.87
CA THR A 180 -15.51 22.90 -3.25
C THR A 180 -14.77 21.86 -4.06
N GLY A 181 -15.10 21.76 -5.34
CA GLY A 181 -14.43 20.94 -6.34
C GLY A 181 -14.13 21.73 -7.61
N ILE A 182 -13.46 21.11 -8.57
CA ILE A 182 -13.07 21.71 -9.84
C ILE A 182 -13.63 20.87 -10.98
N ASN A 183 -14.29 21.53 -11.94
CA ASN A 183 -14.82 20.89 -13.14
C ASN A 183 -13.75 20.09 -13.88
N GLY A 184 -14.03 18.82 -14.20
CA GLY A 184 -13.14 17.92 -14.93
C GLY A 184 -11.96 17.38 -14.12
N SER A 185 -11.83 17.73 -12.84
CA SER A 185 -10.78 17.18 -11.96
C SER A 185 -11.36 16.12 -11.01
N PRO A 186 -10.64 15.03 -10.73
CA PRO A 186 -11.07 14.05 -9.73
C PRO A 186 -11.33 14.70 -8.38
N TYR A 187 -12.47 14.40 -7.80
CA TYR A 187 -12.88 14.87 -6.47
C TYR A 187 -12.93 13.69 -5.52
N THR A 188 -12.40 13.87 -4.31
CA THR A 188 -12.54 12.96 -3.18
C THR A 188 -12.81 13.78 -1.94
N GLY A 189 -13.88 13.45 -1.23
CA GLY A 189 -14.28 14.17 -0.03
C GLY A 189 -15.32 13.41 0.76
N THR A 190 -15.91 14.09 1.76
CA THR A 190 -16.95 13.53 2.64
C THR A 190 -18.09 14.51 2.82
N ILE A 191 -19.30 13.97 3.00
CA ILE A 191 -20.46 14.69 3.57
C ILE A 191 -20.72 14.05 4.93
N THR A 192 -20.57 14.82 5.98
CA THR A 192 -20.79 14.37 7.37
C THR A 192 -22.08 14.98 7.90
N VAL A 193 -23.02 14.14 8.37
CA VAL A 193 -24.26 14.56 9.01
C VAL A 193 -24.18 14.21 10.48
N THR A 194 -24.18 15.22 11.35
CA THR A 194 -24.20 15.06 12.80
C THR A 194 -25.65 15.11 13.32
N TYR A 195 -26.03 14.18 14.17
CA TYR A 195 -27.36 14.13 14.77
C TYR A 195 -27.30 13.91 16.30
N PRO A 196 -28.24 14.52 17.07
CA PRO A 196 -28.30 14.36 18.51
C PRO A 196 -28.94 13.02 18.93
N ALA A 197 -29.01 12.76 20.24
CA ALA A 197 -29.72 11.63 20.82
C ALA A 197 -31.22 11.65 20.48
N GLY A 198 -31.83 10.46 20.33
CA GLY A 198 -33.27 10.31 20.03
C GLY A 198 -33.60 9.48 18.78
N GLY A 199 -32.60 8.84 18.17
CA GLY A 199 -32.80 7.84 17.13
C GLY A 199 -33.36 6.53 17.67
N ASN A 200 -33.87 5.63 16.78
CA ASN A 200 -34.48 4.35 17.18
C ASN A 200 -33.49 3.17 17.17
N GLY A 201 -32.23 3.37 16.82
CA GLY A 201 -31.23 2.31 16.77
C GLY A 201 -31.37 1.34 15.60
N GLY A 202 -32.25 1.61 14.64
CA GLY A 202 -32.47 0.75 13.49
C GLY A 202 -31.33 0.74 12.50
N SER A 203 -31.24 -0.33 11.69
CA SER A 203 -30.28 -0.44 10.62
C SER A 203 -30.78 0.16 9.31
N TYR A 204 -29.82 0.55 8.47
CA TYR A 204 -30.03 0.98 7.09
C TYR A 204 -29.03 0.29 6.17
N ASP A 205 -29.43 0.08 4.92
CA ASP A 205 -28.56 -0.50 3.89
C ASP A 205 -27.58 0.53 3.33
N ALA A 206 -26.49 0.02 2.74
CA ALA A 206 -25.56 0.85 1.97
C ALA A 206 -26.30 1.66 0.89
N GLN A 207 -25.91 2.91 0.72
CA GLN A 207 -26.49 3.81 -0.27
C GLN A 207 -25.42 4.33 -1.22
N SER A 208 -25.83 4.54 -2.48
CA SER A 208 -25.03 5.19 -3.52
C SER A 208 -25.93 6.28 -4.15
N ILE A 209 -25.57 7.53 -3.89
CA ILE A 209 -26.41 8.69 -4.21
C ILE A 209 -25.65 9.54 -5.24
N PRO A 210 -26.07 9.56 -6.51
CA PRO A 210 -25.46 10.42 -7.52
C PRO A 210 -25.81 11.89 -7.27
N SER A 211 -24.89 12.78 -7.67
CA SER A 211 -25.14 14.22 -7.63
C SER A 211 -26.14 14.65 -8.70
N THR A 212 -26.91 15.69 -8.40
CA THR A 212 -27.81 16.40 -9.31
C THR A 212 -27.35 17.85 -9.47
N GLY A 213 -27.82 18.55 -10.50
CA GLY A 213 -27.24 19.83 -10.91
C GLY A 213 -25.94 19.59 -11.65
N VAL A 214 -24.79 19.77 -11.00
CA VAL A 214 -23.52 19.27 -11.56
C VAL A 214 -23.44 17.78 -11.29
N THR A 215 -23.33 16.99 -12.34
CA THR A 215 -23.25 15.53 -12.30
C THR A 215 -21.80 15.03 -12.22
N GLY A 216 -21.60 13.71 -12.07
CA GLY A 216 -20.27 13.08 -12.06
C GLY A 216 -19.70 12.81 -10.68
N LEU A 217 -20.39 13.21 -9.58
CA LEU A 217 -20.05 12.85 -8.22
C LEU A 217 -21.03 11.82 -7.67
N THR A 218 -20.57 10.96 -6.79
CA THR A 218 -21.39 9.97 -6.10
C THR A 218 -21.02 9.94 -4.61
N ALA A 219 -22.04 10.12 -3.77
CA ALA A 219 -21.93 9.98 -2.32
C ALA A 219 -22.31 8.55 -1.91
N THR A 220 -21.46 7.87 -1.18
CA THR A 220 -21.69 6.48 -0.73
C THR A 220 -21.59 6.37 0.78
N ILE A 221 -22.49 5.59 1.39
CA ILE A 221 -22.44 5.23 2.81
C ILE A 221 -22.59 3.71 2.93
N ALA A 222 -21.82 3.10 3.82
CA ALA A 222 -21.94 1.67 4.12
C ALA A 222 -23.19 1.38 4.97
N ALA A 223 -23.69 0.15 4.91
CA ALA A 223 -24.76 -0.32 5.79
C ALA A 223 -24.32 -0.23 7.26
N ALA A 224 -25.18 0.28 8.13
CA ALA A 224 -24.91 0.42 9.57
C ALA A 224 -26.21 0.59 10.38
N PHE A 225 -26.05 0.84 11.67
CA PHE A 225 -27.13 1.18 12.60
C PHE A 225 -27.08 2.66 12.95
N THR A 226 -28.24 3.27 13.17
CA THR A 226 -28.32 4.58 13.81
C THR A 226 -28.05 4.43 15.31
N ASN A 227 -27.36 5.41 15.90
CA ASN A 227 -27.09 5.39 17.34
C ASN A 227 -28.21 6.17 18.11
N PRO A 228 -28.93 5.53 19.05
CA PRO A 228 -29.93 6.23 19.84
C PRO A 228 -29.39 7.40 20.69
N THR A 229 -28.12 7.38 21.03
CA THR A 229 -27.44 8.42 21.83
C THR A 229 -26.88 9.57 21.01
N GLY A 230 -27.11 9.57 19.70
CA GLY A 230 -26.55 10.54 18.75
C GLY A 230 -25.26 10.05 18.08
N GLY A 231 -24.87 10.72 17.02
CA GLY A 231 -23.67 10.31 16.24
C GLY A 231 -23.52 11.05 14.92
N THR A 232 -22.78 10.44 14.02
CA THR A 232 -22.50 10.97 12.68
C THR A 232 -22.80 9.92 11.61
N LEU A 233 -23.31 10.38 10.46
CA LEU A 233 -23.37 9.62 9.22
C LEU A 233 -22.32 10.21 8.28
N VAL A 234 -21.41 9.40 7.77
CA VAL A 234 -20.33 9.84 6.89
C VAL A 234 -20.53 9.23 5.50
N PHE A 235 -20.74 10.08 4.52
CA PHE A 235 -20.82 9.71 3.11
C PHE A 235 -19.49 10.03 2.45
N ASN A 236 -18.85 9.04 1.85
CA ASN A 236 -17.67 9.26 1.00
C ASN A 236 -18.13 9.73 -0.39
N VAL A 237 -17.61 10.86 -0.84
CA VAL A 237 -17.94 11.42 -2.15
C VAL A 237 -16.75 11.30 -3.07
N ASN A 238 -16.96 10.64 -4.21
CA ASN A 238 -15.94 10.44 -5.23
C ASN A 238 -16.50 10.67 -6.62
N GLY A 239 -15.61 11.01 -7.56
CA GLY A 239 -15.97 11.15 -8.97
C GLY A 239 -15.26 12.31 -9.65
N THR A 240 -15.66 12.60 -10.88
CA THR A 240 -15.17 13.75 -11.65
C THR A 240 -16.37 14.60 -12.06
N PRO A 241 -16.54 15.81 -11.49
CA PRO A 241 -17.70 16.63 -11.80
C PRO A 241 -17.65 17.15 -13.24
N SER A 242 -18.80 17.12 -13.91
CA SER A 242 -18.98 17.55 -15.30
C SER A 242 -19.80 18.83 -15.37
N GLY A 243 -19.12 19.96 -15.29
CA GLY A 243 -19.75 21.29 -15.33
C GLY A 243 -19.44 22.14 -14.10
N THR A 244 -19.89 23.37 -14.09
CA THR A 244 -19.72 24.33 -12.99
C THR A 244 -21.05 24.61 -12.30
N GLY A 245 -21.03 24.97 -11.03
CA GLY A 245 -22.20 25.20 -10.20
C GLY A 245 -22.29 24.24 -9.03
N ASN A 246 -23.48 23.89 -8.61
CA ASN A 246 -23.68 23.08 -7.40
C ASN A 246 -23.94 21.61 -7.74
N ALA A 247 -23.09 20.71 -7.24
CA ALA A 247 -23.34 19.28 -7.18
C ALA A 247 -24.14 19.00 -5.90
N GLN A 248 -25.43 18.71 -6.04
CA GLN A 248 -26.36 18.53 -4.92
C GLN A 248 -26.66 17.05 -4.69
N PHE A 249 -26.86 16.66 -3.43
CA PHE A 249 -27.19 15.29 -3.04
C PHE A 249 -28.52 15.24 -2.28
N ASN A 250 -29.31 14.20 -2.54
CA ASN A 250 -30.55 13.96 -1.81
C ASN A 250 -30.32 12.80 -0.82
N LEU A 251 -30.07 13.13 0.44
CA LEU A 251 -29.84 12.17 1.51
C LEU A 251 -31.14 11.66 2.17
N SER A 252 -32.32 12.13 1.73
CA SER A 252 -33.60 11.64 2.24
C SER A 252 -33.85 10.19 1.80
N ASN A 253 -34.90 9.56 2.34
CA ASN A 253 -35.51 8.29 1.91
C ASN A 253 -34.97 6.99 2.55
N PHE A 254 -33.77 6.90 3.11
CA PHE A 254 -33.32 5.65 3.74
C PHE A 254 -33.25 5.70 5.28
N ILE A 255 -33.25 6.89 5.91
CA ILE A 255 -33.35 7.11 7.35
C ILE A 255 -34.43 8.14 7.61
N THR A 256 -35.30 7.89 8.59
CA THR A 256 -36.33 8.85 9.03
C THR A 256 -35.69 10.06 9.70
N ASN A 257 -36.16 11.26 9.40
CA ASN A 257 -35.69 12.57 9.86
C ASN A 257 -34.31 12.98 9.26
N LEU A 258 -33.78 12.24 8.33
CA LEU A 258 -32.54 12.65 7.62
C LEU A 258 -32.81 13.72 6.54
N GLY A 259 -33.94 13.88 6.02
CA GLY A 259 -34.52 14.81 5.03
C GLY A 259 -33.63 15.90 4.38
N CYS A 260 -32.30 15.79 4.40
CA CYS A 260 -31.37 16.79 3.89
C CYS A 260 -31.17 16.62 2.39
N SER A 261 -31.37 17.70 1.63
CA SER A 261 -31.21 17.71 0.16
C SER A 261 -31.00 19.11 -0.39
N GLY A 262 -30.72 19.22 -1.68
CA GLY A 262 -30.60 20.47 -2.40
C GLY A 262 -29.47 21.37 -1.89
N SER A 263 -29.75 22.63 -1.65
CA SER A 263 -28.73 23.61 -1.23
C SER A 263 -28.13 23.38 0.15
N ASN A 264 -28.72 22.48 0.96
CA ASN A 264 -28.18 22.11 2.27
C ASN A 264 -27.21 20.94 2.21
N VAL A 265 -27.03 20.33 1.05
CA VAL A 265 -26.09 19.20 0.83
C VAL A 265 -25.51 19.38 -0.56
N GLN A 266 -24.48 20.22 -0.68
CA GLN A 266 -23.94 20.57 -1.98
C GLN A 266 -22.43 20.82 -1.94
N ILE A 267 -21.76 20.42 -3.00
CA ILE A 267 -20.36 20.77 -3.28
C ILE A 267 -20.34 21.77 -4.42
N VAL A 268 -19.72 22.92 -4.18
CA VAL A 268 -19.62 23.98 -5.21
C VAL A 268 -18.52 23.64 -6.19
N ILE A 269 -18.87 23.45 -7.46
CA ILE A 269 -17.92 23.12 -8.51
C ILE A 269 -17.55 24.39 -9.28
N SER A 270 -16.30 24.79 -9.16
CA SER A 270 -15.73 25.92 -9.88
C SER A 270 -15.28 25.50 -11.30
N GLY A 271 -15.09 26.47 -12.18
CA GLY A 271 -14.46 26.25 -13.48
C GLY A 271 -13.03 25.70 -13.33
N SER A 272 -12.49 25.13 -14.40
CA SER A 272 -11.08 24.72 -14.39
C SER A 272 -10.16 25.95 -14.24
N PRO A 273 -9.07 25.82 -13.51
CA PRO A 273 -8.08 26.90 -13.43
C PRO A 273 -7.50 27.15 -14.84
N THR A 274 -7.43 28.39 -15.27
CA THR A 274 -6.84 28.80 -16.56
C THR A 274 -5.83 29.91 -16.34
N VAL A 275 -4.76 29.88 -17.15
CA VAL A 275 -3.75 30.95 -17.22
C VAL A 275 -3.49 31.29 -18.69
N THR A 276 -3.08 32.51 -18.99
CA THR A 276 -2.73 32.90 -20.36
C THR A 276 -1.27 32.57 -20.71
N GLY A 277 -0.41 32.40 -19.73
CA GLY A 277 0.99 32.00 -19.92
C GLY A 277 1.65 31.47 -18.67
N LEU A 278 2.64 30.58 -18.87
CA LEU A 278 3.57 30.11 -17.86
C LEU A 278 4.98 30.61 -18.21
N ASN A 279 5.71 31.14 -17.23
CA ASN A 279 7.08 31.59 -17.42
C ASN A 279 8.08 30.61 -16.76
N CYS A 280 8.35 29.48 -17.40
CA CYS A 280 9.28 28.49 -16.89
C CYS A 280 10.75 28.96 -16.88
N SER A 281 11.13 29.86 -17.80
CA SER A 281 12.48 30.48 -17.79
C SER A 281 12.70 31.43 -16.61
N GLY A 282 11.62 31.96 -16.05
CA GLY A 282 11.63 32.79 -14.83
C GLY A 282 11.40 31.99 -13.55
N ALA A 283 11.39 30.67 -13.61
CA ALA A 283 11.25 29.85 -12.42
C ALA A 283 12.46 30.02 -11.48
N THR A 284 12.19 30.15 -10.19
CA THR A 284 13.23 30.26 -9.14
C THR A 284 13.18 29.04 -8.23
N HIS A 285 14.36 28.59 -7.81
CA HIS A 285 14.51 27.39 -6.99
C HIS A 285 15.23 27.72 -5.69
N SER A 286 14.81 27.12 -4.59
CA SER A 286 15.47 27.24 -3.30
C SER A 286 15.46 25.88 -2.58
N PRO A 287 16.64 25.22 -2.46
CA PRO A 287 17.97 25.55 -2.99
C PRO A 287 18.02 25.60 -4.53
N VAL A 288 18.95 26.38 -5.08
CA VAL A 288 19.09 26.61 -6.54
C VAL A 288 19.51 25.35 -7.28
N THR A 289 20.31 24.49 -6.65
CA THR A 289 20.83 23.25 -7.22
C THR A 289 20.63 22.06 -6.29
N ALA A 290 20.52 20.87 -6.85
CA ALA A 290 20.58 19.60 -6.14
C ALA A 290 21.97 18.96 -6.28
N THR A 291 22.27 17.94 -5.50
CA THR A 291 23.49 17.14 -5.59
C THR A 291 23.13 15.68 -5.82
N GLN A 292 23.82 15.05 -6.74
CA GLN A 292 23.65 13.64 -7.09
C GLN A 292 23.76 12.74 -5.85
N PHE A 293 22.88 11.75 -5.75
CA PHE A 293 22.76 10.79 -4.63
C PHE A 293 22.52 11.40 -3.24
N SER A 294 22.30 12.71 -3.16
CA SER A 294 21.95 13.38 -1.91
C SER A 294 20.47 13.75 -1.92
N THR A 295 19.81 13.62 -0.78
CA THR A 295 18.40 14.01 -0.66
C THR A 295 18.26 15.51 -0.92
N TYR A 296 17.41 15.86 -1.87
CA TYR A 296 17.00 17.23 -2.16
C TYR A 296 15.60 17.48 -1.60
N SER A 297 15.42 18.62 -0.96
CA SER A 297 14.12 19.14 -0.55
C SER A 297 14.15 20.64 -0.74
N GLY A 298 13.30 21.15 -1.61
CA GLY A 298 13.28 22.56 -1.93
C GLY A 298 11.94 23.02 -2.51
N THR A 299 11.85 24.31 -2.78
CA THR A 299 10.69 24.94 -3.40
C THR A 299 11.05 25.51 -4.77
N THR A 300 10.13 25.37 -5.71
CA THR A 300 10.19 26.03 -7.02
C THR A 300 9.00 26.97 -7.14
N THR A 301 9.28 28.24 -7.39
CA THR A 301 8.28 29.27 -7.71
C THR A 301 8.23 29.48 -9.20
N LEU A 302 7.06 29.23 -9.83
CA LEU A 302 6.83 29.36 -11.26
C LEU A 302 5.85 30.51 -11.53
N PRO A 303 6.28 31.63 -12.13
CA PRO A 303 5.40 32.74 -12.47
C PRO A 303 4.40 32.38 -13.58
N TYR A 304 3.20 32.90 -13.49
CA TYR A 304 2.17 32.82 -14.53
C TYR A 304 1.50 34.20 -14.79
N THR A 305 0.82 34.29 -15.92
CA THR A 305 0.02 35.47 -16.30
C THR A 305 -1.42 35.08 -16.59
N GLY A 306 -2.36 36.00 -16.37
CA GLY A 306 -3.77 35.85 -16.76
C GLY A 306 -4.50 34.72 -16.02
N GLY A 307 -4.25 34.55 -14.75
CA GLY A 307 -5.02 33.64 -13.92
C GLY A 307 -6.45 34.08 -13.74
N ASN A 308 -7.38 33.11 -13.66
CA ASN A 308 -8.84 33.36 -13.63
C ASN A 308 -9.44 33.34 -12.20
N GLY A 309 -8.67 33.36 -11.14
CA GLY A 309 -9.18 33.39 -9.76
C GLY A 309 -9.73 32.05 -9.26
N VAL A 310 -9.55 30.96 -10.00
CA VAL A 310 -10.10 29.65 -9.66
C VAL A 310 -9.10 28.86 -8.84
N ALA A 311 -9.61 28.08 -7.86
CA ALA A 311 -8.81 27.16 -7.08
C ALA A 311 -8.26 26.01 -7.94
N TYR A 312 -7.09 25.49 -7.59
CA TYR A 312 -6.45 24.36 -8.26
C TYR A 312 -5.96 23.32 -7.25
N PRO A 313 -6.07 22.04 -7.61
CA PRO A 313 -5.60 20.95 -6.77
C PRO A 313 -4.10 20.77 -6.84
N THR A 314 -3.58 19.88 -5.99
CA THR A 314 -2.22 19.38 -6.12
C THR A 314 -2.02 18.64 -7.44
N GLN A 315 -0.79 18.73 -7.98
CA GLN A 315 -0.34 17.98 -9.15
C GLN A 315 1.08 17.49 -8.90
N THR A 316 1.37 16.25 -9.27
CA THR A 316 2.69 15.65 -9.07
C THR A 316 3.34 15.33 -10.41
N ILE A 317 4.62 15.70 -10.55
CA ILE A 317 5.37 15.58 -11.79
C ILE A 317 6.75 15.01 -11.48
N ASN A 318 7.11 13.91 -12.12
CA ASN A 318 8.44 13.32 -11.98
C ASN A 318 9.43 13.98 -12.94
N SER A 319 10.68 14.08 -12.51
CA SER A 319 11.75 14.61 -13.34
C SER A 319 12.11 13.68 -14.49
N THR A 320 12.48 14.27 -15.62
CA THR A 320 13.06 13.63 -16.82
C THR A 320 14.48 14.12 -17.04
N GLY A 321 15.27 13.42 -17.85
CA GLY A 321 16.71 13.66 -17.92
C GLY A 321 17.38 13.08 -16.68
N VAL A 322 17.66 13.88 -15.69
CA VAL A 322 18.02 13.37 -14.36
C VAL A 322 16.75 12.96 -13.63
N THR A 323 16.65 11.68 -13.29
CA THR A 323 15.52 11.09 -12.56
C THR A 323 15.72 11.14 -11.04
N GLY A 324 14.69 10.75 -10.29
CA GLY A 324 14.75 10.66 -8.82
C GLY A 324 14.24 11.90 -8.08
N LEU A 325 13.81 12.96 -8.79
CA LEU A 325 13.13 14.10 -8.18
C LEU A 325 11.67 14.13 -8.60
N THR A 326 10.82 14.60 -7.67
CA THR A 326 9.38 14.77 -7.87
C THR A 326 9.01 16.19 -7.47
N ALA A 327 8.33 16.91 -8.36
CA ALA A 327 7.75 18.22 -8.11
C ALA A 327 6.24 18.07 -7.82
N THR A 328 5.81 18.56 -6.67
CA THR A 328 4.41 18.55 -6.23
C THR A 328 3.90 19.98 -6.14
N LEU A 329 2.92 20.31 -6.98
CA LEU A 329 2.23 21.62 -6.93
C LEU A 329 1.44 21.71 -5.63
N THR A 330 1.70 22.74 -4.84
CA THR A 330 0.91 23.04 -3.65
C THR A 330 -0.48 23.54 -4.09
N PRO A 331 -1.58 22.98 -3.56
CA PRO A 331 -2.92 23.43 -3.90
C PRO A 331 -3.12 24.88 -3.49
N GLY A 332 -3.91 25.63 -4.27
CA GLY A 332 -4.12 27.05 -4.03
C GLY A 332 -5.23 27.64 -4.88
N THR A 333 -5.29 28.96 -4.92
CA THR A 333 -6.22 29.71 -5.77
C THR A 333 -5.41 30.65 -6.67
N LEU A 334 -5.70 30.65 -7.97
CA LEU A 334 -5.08 31.60 -8.90
C LEU A 334 -5.44 33.06 -8.50
N ALA A 335 -4.49 33.95 -8.63
CA ALA A 335 -4.82 35.36 -8.65
C ALA A 335 -5.62 35.71 -9.93
N SER A 336 -6.52 36.67 -9.86
CA SER A 336 -7.10 37.25 -11.06
C SER A 336 -6.05 38.14 -11.75
N GLY A 337 -5.30 37.57 -12.72
CA GLY A 337 -4.16 38.21 -13.37
C GLY A 337 -2.85 37.44 -13.15
N ASN A 338 -1.76 38.16 -12.85
CA ASN A 338 -0.45 37.56 -12.67
C ASN A 338 -0.28 36.99 -11.27
N GLY A 339 0.51 35.87 -11.14
CA GLY A 339 0.79 35.24 -9.87
C GLY A 339 1.89 34.18 -9.99
N ASN A 340 2.02 33.36 -8.97
CA ASN A 340 3.02 32.31 -8.92
C ASN A 340 2.39 30.97 -8.51
N LEU A 341 2.82 29.90 -9.16
CA LEU A 341 2.60 28.54 -8.71
C LEU A 341 3.79 28.11 -7.83
N SER A 342 3.51 27.44 -6.73
CA SER A 342 4.53 26.93 -5.81
C SER A 342 4.60 25.41 -5.87
N PHE A 343 5.77 24.88 -6.19
CA PHE A 343 6.04 23.45 -6.18
C PHE A 343 6.99 23.10 -5.05
N ILE A 344 6.70 22.05 -4.31
CA ILE A 344 7.65 21.39 -3.43
C ILE A 344 8.36 20.33 -4.28
N VAL A 345 9.69 20.43 -4.40
CA VAL A 345 10.50 19.45 -5.14
C VAL A 345 11.31 18.65 -4.14
N SER A 346 11.19 17.32 -4.19
CA SER A 346 11.90 16.43 -3.29
C SER A 346 12.32 15.14 -3.97
N GLY A 347 13.29 14.44 -3.37
CA GLY A 347 13.78 13.15 -3.82
C GLY A 347 15.31 13.07 -3.80
N THR A 348 15.85 12.02 -4.41
CA THR A 348 17.30 11.78 -4.51
C THR A 348 17.65 11.60 -5.99
N PRO A 349 18.33 12.59 -6.61
CA PRO A 349 18.65 12.52 -8.03
C PRO A 349 19.69 11.42 -8.32
N THR A 350 19.45 10.68 -9.41
CA THR A 350 20.24 9.49 -9.76
C THR A 350 21.51 9.78 -10.57
N SER A 351 21.62 10.97 -11.16
CA SER A 351 22.77 11.39 -11.97
C SER A 351 22.97 12.90 -11.87
N SER A 352 24.07 13.42 -12.36
CA SER A 352 24.29 14.86 -12.57
C SER A 352 23.67 15.33 -13.88
N GLY A 353 23.40 16.61 -14.01
CA GLY A 353 22.81 17.21 -15.21
C GLY A 353 21.56 18.03 -14.92
N LEU A 354 20.59 18.03 -15.82
CA LEU A 354 19.33 18.74 -15.66
C LEU A 354 18.19 17.78 -15.33
N ALA A 355 17.58 17.98 -14.18
CA ALA A 355 16.30 17.38 -13.82
C ALA A 355 15.19 18.28 -14.35
N SER A 356 14.49 17.85 -15.39
CA SER A 356 13.50 18.64 -16.12
C SER A 356 12.08 18.20 -15.76
N PHE A 357 11.19 19.18 -15.54
CA PHE A 357 9.80 18.99 -15.16
C PHE A 357 8.89 19.61 -16.21
N ALA A 358 8.18 18.77 -16.97
CA ALA A 358 7.22 19.21 -17.98
C ALA A 358 5.89 19.51 -17.29
N ILE A 359 5.51 20.78 -17.26
CA ILE A 359 4.30 21.29 -16.65
C ILE A 359 3.21 21.46 -17.69
N THR A 360 2.01 20.95 -17.38
CA THR A 360 0.77 21.28 -18.07
C THR A 360 -0.19 21.85 -17.04
N PHE A 361 -0.51 23.13 -17.12
CA PHE A 361 -1.37 23.79 -16.16
C PHE A 361 -2.17 24.92 -16.82
N GLY A 362 -3.48 24.96 -16.54
CA GLY A 362 -4.35 26.03 -17.00
C GLY A 362 -4.43 26.19 -18.52
N GLY A 363 -4.23 25.12 -19.30
CA GLY A 363 -4.19 25.11 -20.75
C GLY A 363 -2.83 25.50 -21.34
N GLN A 364 -1.81 25.75 -20.52
CA GLN A 364 -0.45 26.09 -20.94
C GLN A 364 0.54 24.98 -20.62
N THR A 365 1.62 24.88 -21.40
CA THR A 365 2.70 23.91 -21.19
C THR A 365 4.04 24.60 -21.21
N CYS A 366 4.95 24.20 -20.32
CA CYS A 366 6.35 24.60 -20.36
C CYS A 366 7.21 23.62 -19.55
N VAL A 367 8.53 23.81 -19.55
CA VAL A 367 9.49 22.97 -18.81
C VAL A 367 10.36 23.88 -17.97
N PHE A 368 10.44 23.62 -16.67
CA PHE A 368 11.51 24.15 -15.83
C PHE A 368 12.50 23.04 -15.47
N SER A 369 13.72 23.41 -15.08
CA SER A 369 14.74 22.44 -14.76
C SER A 369 15.56 22.87 -13.56
N ILE A 370 15.90 21.89 -12.71
CA ILE A 370 16.83 22.08 -11.59
C ILE A 370 18.16 21.44 -11.99
N ARG A 371 19.25 22.20 -11.85
CA ARG A 371 20.60 21.67 -12.07
C ARG A 371 20.96 20.74 -10.91
N VAL A 372 21.38 19.54 -11.27
CA VAL A 372 21.93 18.56 -10.34
C VAL A 372 23.45 18.55 -10.54
N ASN A 373 24.16 18.96 -9.52
CA ASN A 373 25.62 18.89 -9.52
C ASN A 373 26.04 17.45 -9.24
N GLY A 374 27.14 17.01 -9.87
CA GLY A 374 27.74 15.73 -9.57
C GLY A 374 28.22 15.69 -8.10
N ARG A 375 28.14 14.51 -7.50
CA ARG A 375 28.69 14.28 -6.16
C ARG A 375 30.20 14.39 -6.22
N VAL A 376 30.78 15.11 -5.28
CA VAL A 376 32.24 15.13 -5.08
C VAL A 376 32.64 13.85 -4.38
N ILE A 377 33.68 13.16 -4.90
CA ILE A 377 34.23 11.92 -4.37
C ILE A 377 35.45 12.25 -3.51
N SER A 378 35.51 11.76 -2.29
CA SER A 378 36.68 11.91 -1.42
C SER A 378 37.58 10.67 -1.48
N ILE A 379 38.87 10.89 -1.71
CA ILE A 379 39.92 9.87 -1.58
C ILE A 379 40.75 10.24 -0.33
N ALA A 380 40.65 9.42 0.69
CA ALA A 380 41.36 9.60 1.96
C ALA A 380 42.67 8.81 1.95
N TYR A 381 43.79 9.49 2.09
CA TYR A 381 45.13 8.86 2.14
C TYR A 381 45.50 8.55 3.58
N ILE A 382 45.87 7.32 3.84
CA ILE A 382 46.29 6.87 5.18
C ILE A 382 47.80 6.67 5.32
N ASP A 383 48.53 6.80 4.24
CA ASP A 383 50.00 6.69 4.18
C ASP A 383 50.54 7.84 3.33
N GLY A 384 51.52 8.56 3.84
CA GLY A 384 52.32 9.58 3.19
C GLY A 384 51.62 10.42 2.12
N SER A 385 50.79 11.35 2.52
CA SER A 385 49.88 12.14 1.67
C SER A 385 50.55 12.84 0.46
N SER A 386 51.84 13.14 0.56
CA SER A 386 52.59 13.74 -0.52
C SER A 386 52.75 12.84 -1.74
N TYR A 387 52.59 11.53 -1.59
CA TYR A 387 52.79 10.56 -2.69
C TYR A 387 51.61 10.48 -3.64
N TYR A 388 50.38 10.80 -3.20
CA TYR A 388 49.17 10.62 -4.01
C TYR A 388 48.51 11.94 -4.39
N ALA A 389 48.36 12.87 -3.43
CA ALA A 389 47.63 14.11 -3.67
C ALA A 389 48.41 15.13 -4.48
N THR A 390 49.74 15.12 -4.35
CA THR A 390 50.66 16.03 -5.05
C THR A 390 51.44 15.36 -6.19
N SER A 391 51.32 14.05 -6.32
CA SER A 391 51.85 13.27 -7.43
C SER A 391 50.84 13.20 -8.58
N GLU A 392 51.16 12.47 -9.56
CA GLU A 392 50.47 12.37 -10.85
C GLU A 392 49.11 11.70 -10.76
N PHE A 393 48.87 10.82 -9.78
CA PHE A 393 47.52 10.35 -9.50
C PHE A 393 46.61 11.53 -9.14
N GLY A 394 47.10 12.42 -8.29
CA GLY A 394 46.41 13.68 -7.99
C GLY A 394 46.29 14.58 -9.23
N GLN A 395 47.32 14.64 -10.07
CA GLN A 395 47.31 15.43 -11.32
C GLN A 395 46.38 14.85 -12.37
N GLN A 396 46.21 13.53 -12.45
CA GLN A 396 45.28 12.87 -13.36
C GLN A 396 43.81 12.91 -12.89
N THR A 397 43.60 13.02 -11.58
CA THR A 397 42.24 13.08 -11.00
C THR A 397 41.72 14.51 -10.79
N VAL A 398 42.31 15.48 -11.48
CA VAL A 398 41.93 16.90 -11.48
C VAL A 398 40.54 17.18 -12.11
N PRO A 399 39.97 18.36 -11.92
CA PRO A 399 38.68 18.74 -12.48
C PRO A 399 38.56 18.64 -14.02
N GLN A 400 39.67 18.75 -14.74
CA GLN A 400 39.71 18.56 -16.20
C GLN A 400 39.39 17.13 -16.63
N ASN A 401 39.72 16.14 -15.81
CA ASN A 401 39.40 14.74 -16.02
C ASN A 401 38.15 14.31 -15.27
N TYR A 402 37.95 14.79 -14.03
CA TYR A 402 36.87 14.40 -13.13
C TYR A 402 36.17 15.63 -12.56
N GLY A 403 35.02 15.99 -13.12
CA GLY A 403 34.26 17.14 -12.63
C GLY A 403 33.22 17.62 -13.63
N PRO A 404 32.40 18.60 -13.28
CA PRO A 404 31.26 19.02 -14.09
C PRO A 404 31.57 19.45 -15.52
N THR A 405 32.82 19.86 -15.76
CA THR A 405 33.33 20.29 -17.09
C THR A 405 34.45 19.38 -17.61
N GLY A 406 34.78 18.33 -16.85
CA GLY A 406 35.84 17.38 -17.21
C GLY A 406 35.39 16.29 -18.18
N ILE A 407 36.31 15.42 -18.54
CA ILE A 407 36.06 14.26 -19.42
C ILE A 407 35.01 13.34 -18.75
N PHE A 408 35.21 13.00 -17.46
CA PHE A 408 34.21 12.28 -16.65
C PHE A 408 33.36 13.29 -15.89
N ASN A 409 32.33 13.80 -16.56
CA ASN A 409 31.49 14.91 -16.08
C ASN A 409 30.27 14.46 -15.23
N THR A 410 30.21 13.18 -14.88
CA THR A 410 29.11 12.63 -14.09
C THR A 410 29.27 12.87 -12.59
N ILE A 411 30.45 13.25 -12.13
CA ILE A 411 30.76 13.59 -10.73
C ILE A 411 31.09 15.06 -10.55
N GLY A 412 31.04 15.53 -9.31
CA GLY A 412 31.38 16.92 -8.93
C GLY A 412 32.88 17.19 -8.85
N GLY A 413 33.69 16.16 -8.86
CA GLY A 413 35.15 16.20 -8.72
C GLY A 413 35.67 15.13 -7.78
N ILE A 414 36.99 15.05 -7.68
CA ILE A 414 37.68 14.20 -6.71
C ILE A 414 38.43 15.12 -5.74
N LEU A 415 38.20 14.96 -4.44
CA LEU A 415 38.97 15.59 -3.36
C LEU A 415 39.97 14.59 -2.79
N HIS A 416 41.18 15.08 -2.57
CA HIS A 416 42.24 14.33 -1.93
C HIS A 416 42.44 14.81 -0.51
N ASP A 417 42.33 13.88 0.45
CA ASP A 417 42.31 14.19 1.88
C ASP A 417 43.40 13.43 2.62
N ASP A 418 44.22 14.13 3.43
CA ASP A 418 45.19 13.47 4.29
C ASP A 418 44.52 12.94 5.55
N TYR A 419 44.40 11.64 5.60
CA TYR A 419 43.70 10.95 6.67
C TYR A 419 44.63 10.17 7.63
N ILE A 420 45.94 10.32 7.46
CA ILE A 420 46.95 9.53 8.19
C ILE A 420 46.82 9.65 9.71
N THR A 421 46.64 10.86 10.20
CA THR A 421 46.51 11.13 11.65
C THR A 421 45.24 10.50 12.22
N THR A 422 44.11 10.66 11.51
CA THR A 422 42.82 10.12 11.92
C THR A 422 42.82 8.59 11.89
N PHE A 423 43.42 7.98 10.87
CA PHE A 423 43.56 6.52 10.79
C PHE A 423 44.47 5.97 11.90
N ASN A 424 45.63 6.59 12.12
CA ASN A 424 46.57 6.20 13.18
C ASN A 424 46.00 6.44 14.58
N GLY A 425 45.05 7.36 14.75
CA GLY A 425 44.27 7.59 15.97
C GLY A 425 43.24 6.50 16.29
N GLY A 426 43.11 5.46 15.46
CA GLY A 426 42.29 4.28 15.76
C GLY A 426 40.82 4.39 15.33
N ILE A 427 40.52 5.18 14.30
CA ILE A 427 39.15 5.30 13.75
C ILE A 427 38.58 3.92 13.40
N SER A 428 37.30 3.70 13.72
CA SER A 428 36.63 2.43 13.45
C SER A 428 36.29 2.25 11.96
N PRO A 429 36.26 0.99 11.44
CA PRO A 429 35.85 0.72 10.06
C PRO A 429 34.46 1.26 9.71
N LEU A 430 33.52 1.24 10.65
CA LEU A 430 32.16 1.77 10.45
C LEU A 430 32.15 3.29 10.32
N THR A 431 32.94 3.99 11.14
CA THR A 431 33.07 5.46 11.02
C THR A 431 33.71 5.84 9.71
N MET A 432 34.78 5.12 9.31
CA MET A 432 35.40 5.29 7.99
C MET A 432 34.38 5.11 6.87
N ARG A 433 33.56 4.05 6.92
CA ARG A 433 32.56 3.76 5.88
C ARG A 433 31.51 4.87 5.74
N ASN A 434 31.19 5.55 6.83
CA ASN A 434 30.19 6.63 6.85
C ASN A 434 30.75 8.01 6.47
N THR A 435 32.08 8.18 6.43
CA THR A 435 32.72 9.49 6.23
C THR A 435 33.63 9.56 5.01
N ILE A 436 34.03 8.42 4.44
CA ILE A 436 35.04 8.34 3.37
C ILE A 436 34.46 7.54 2.20
N ASP A 437 34.67 8.01 0.97
CA ASP A 437 34.24 7.26 -0.22
C ASP A 437 35.26 6.18 -0.60
N ILE A 438 36.55 6.56 -0.68
CA ILE A 438 37.65 5.71 -1.09
C ILE A 438 38.82 5.90 -0.14
N VAL A 439 39.39 4.82 0.37
CA VAL A 439 40.66 4.85 1.11
C VAL A 439 41.80 4.44 0.18
N ALA A 440 42.82 5.27 0.08
CA ALA A 440 44.06 4.94 -0.61
C ALA A 440 45.16 4.61 0.40
N CYS A 441 45.72 3.42 0.26
CA CYS A 441 46.73 2.85 1.14
C CYS A 441 48.05 2.68 0.38
N GLY A 442 49.13 3.24 0.89
CA GLY A 442 50.46 3.02 0.39
C GLY A 442 51.26 1.95 1.13
N PRO A 443 52.44 1.58 0.61
CA PRO A 443 53.29 0.58 1.23
C PRO A 443 54.04 1.11 2.46
N ASN A 444 54.15 2.44 2.62
CA ASN A 444 55.01 3.06 3.61
C ASN A 444 54.21 3.80 4.66
N LYS A 445 54.38 3.43 5.90
CA LYS A 445 54.02 4.24 7.05
C LYS A 445 55.07 5.33 7.27
N THR A 446 54.71 6.50 7.74
CA THR A 446 55.64 7.61 8.06
C THR A 446 56.81 7.16 8.96
N THR A 447 56.61 6.13 9.77
CA THR A 447 57.65 5.46 10.57
C THR A 447 57.34 3.97 10.69
N GLY A 448 58.13 3.13 10.06
CA GLY A 448 58.05 1.66 10.12
C GLY A 448 56.96 1.03 9.24
N SER A 449 56.70 -0.27 9.43
CA SER A 449 55.67 -1.03 8.70
C SER A 449 54.28 -0.83 9.30
N ARG A 450 53.25 -1.03 8.48
CA ARG A 450 51.87 -1.09 8.92
C ARG A 450 51.57 -2.44 9.53
N SER A 451 50.95 -2.45 10.72
CA SER A 451 50.61 -3.68 11.44
C SER A 451 49.53 -4.50 10.69
N LEU A 452 49.49 -5.81 10.92
CA LEU A 452 48.40 -6.67 10.41
C LEU A 452 47.04 -6.19 10.90
N ALA A 453 46.94 -5.72 12.16
CA ALA A 453 45.69 -5.19 12.71
C ALA A 453 45.21 -3.94 11.98
N ASP A 454 46.12 -3.06 11.56
CA ASP A 454 45.77 -1.88 10.76
C ASP A 454 45.25 -2.28 9.36
N CYS A 455 45.91 -3.27 8.73
CA CYS A 455 45.47 -3.81 7.43
C CYS A 455 44.12 -4.51 7.55
N GLN A 456 43.86 -5.19 8.66
CA GLN A 456 42.56 -5.79 8.96
C GLN A 456 41.46 -4.74 9.10
N ARG A 457 41.74 -3.58 9.69
CA ARG A 457 40.76 -2.47 9.73
C ARG A 457 40.36 -2.00 8.33
N ILE A 458 41.27 -1.99 7.36
CA ILE A 458 40.96 -1.68 5.95
C ILE A 458 40.11 -2.78 5.33
N ARG A 459 40.45 -4.05 5.57
CA ARG A 459 39.60 -5.17 5.12
C ARG A 459 38.18 -5.05 5.71
N ASP A 460 38.06 -4.75 6.99
CA ASP A 460 36.75 -4.64 7.65
C ASP A 460 35.96 -3.43 7.13
N TYR A 461 36.63 -2.33 6.80
CA TYR A 461 36.03 -1.20 6.08
C TYR A 461 35.48 -1.63 4.70
N VAL A 462 36.26 -2.43 3.94
CA VAL A 462 35.80 -2.99 2.66
C VAL A 462 34.63 -3.94 2.83
N ALA A 463 34.65 -4.79 3.86
CA ALA A 463 33.55 -5.71 4.18
C ALA A 463 32.24 -4.96 4.56
N LEU A 464 32.34 -3.75 5.08
CA LEU A 464 31.20 -2.85 5.32
C LEU A 464 30.76 -2.07 4.05
N GLY A 465 31.28 -2.41 2.87
CA GLY A 465 30.98 -1.76 1.59
C GLY A 465 31.85 -0.54 1.27
N GLY A 466 32.93 -0.31 2.01
CA GLY A 466 33.95 0.67 1.69
C GLY A 466 34.77 0.28 0.45
N ILE A 467 35.54 1.21 -0.10
CA ILE A 467 36.37 0.99 -1.29
C ILE A 467 37.83 1.31 -0.94
N ALA A 468 38.76 0.42 -1.29
CA ALA A 468 40.18 0.62 -1.02
C ALA A 468 41.02 0.48 -2.29
N ILE A 469 41.98 1.40 -2.48
CA ILE A 469 43.08 1.29 -3.41
C ILE A 469 44.32 1.01 -2.58
N ILE A 470 44.94 -0.13 -2.75
CA ILE A 470 46.09 -0.62 -1.96
C ILE A 470 47.28 -0.76 -2.89
N THR A 471 48.26 0.13 -2.78
CA THR A 471 49.51 -0.01 -3.48
C THR A 471 50.50 -0.76 -2.60
N LEU A 472 51.17 -1.74 -3.20
CA LEU A 472 52.21 -2.56 -2.60
C LEU A 472 53.57 -2.07 -3.11
N ASP A 473 54.62 -2.33 -2.35
CA ASP A 473 55.98 -1.96 -2.72
C ASP A 473 56.96 -2.88 -1.98
N ALA A 474 58.18 -2.90 -2.44
CA ALA A 474 59.28 -3.70 -1.88
C ALA A 474 60.61 -2.91 -1.79
N ASN A 475 60.55 -1.59 -1.74
CA ASN A 475 61.75 -0.73 -1.68
C ASN A 475 62.60 -0.98 -0.42
N ASP A 476 61.97 -1.40 0.68
CA ASP A 476 62.66 -1.74 1.92
C ASP A 476 61.91 -2.83 2.72
N GLY A 477 62.47 -3.25 3.84
CA GLY A 477 61.87 -4.28 4.69
C GLY A 477 60.55 -3.88 5.33
N ASN A 478 60.28 -2.57 5.54
CA ASN A 478 59.00 -2.06 6.06
C ASN A 478 57.92 -2.12 4.99
N ALA A 479 58.24 -1.74 3.76
CA ALA A 479 57.35 -1.83 2.61
C ALA A 479 56.97 -3.29 2.33
N ILE A 480 57.93 -4.21 2.33
CA ILE A 480 57.71 -5.66 2.16
C ILE A 480 56.77 -6.17 3.28
N THR A 481 57.05 -5.80 4.54
CA THR A 481 56.24 -6.21 5.69
C THR A 481 54.82 -5.68 5.57
N THR A 482 54.63 -4.41 5.19
CA THR A 482 53.33 -3.80 4.97
C THR A 482 52.58 -4.50 3.85
N SER A 483 53.23 -4.78 2.72
CA SER A 483 52.67 -5.48 1.56
C SER A 483 52.17 -6.90 1.97
N ASN A 484 52.98 -7.64 2.72
CA ASN A 484 52.63 -8.95 3.23
C ASN A 484 51.41 -8.87 4.17
N ASN A 485 51.38 -7.86 5.06
CA ASN A 485 50.28 -7.68 6.02
C ASN A 485 48.96 -7.32 5.30
N TYR A 486 48.95 -6.50 4.28
CA TYR A 486 47.76 -6.24 3.46
C TYR A 486 47.25 -7.51 2.78
N HIS A 487 48.16 -8.24 2.10
CA HIS A 487 47.76 -9.47 1.42
C HIS A 487 47.18 -10.51 2.38
N THR A 488 47.82 -10.72 3.53
CA THR A 488 47.38 -11.63 4.58
C THR A 488 46.03 -11.16 5.17
N ALA A 489 45.87 -9.87 5.42
CA ALA A 489 44.61 -9.32 5.98
C ALA A 489 43.39 -9.62 5.09
N PHE A 490 43.56 -9.64 3.78
CA PHE A 490 42.51 -9.97 2.80
C PHE A 490 42.37 -11.47 2.53
N GLY A 491 43.17 -12.32 3.20
CA GLY A 491 43.04 -13.79 3.11
C GLY A 491 43.95 -14.43 2.05
N GLY A 492 44.88 -13.70 1.50
CA GLY A 492 45.90 -14.24 0.63
C GLY A 492 47.02 -14.92 1.41
N THR A 493 47.81 -15.78 0.76
CA THR A 493 49.01 -16.44 1.30
C THR A 493 50.23 -16.23 0.41
N GLY A 494 51.41 -16.45 0.98
CA GLY A 494 52.68 -16.15 0.33
C GLY A 494 53.29 -14.85 0.82
N THR A 495 54.47 -14.55 0.41
CA THR A 495 55.22 -13.33 0.76
C THR A 495 55.69 -12.59 -0.47
N PHE A 496 55.93 -11.29 -0.34
CA PHE A 496 56.49 -10.46 -1.37
C PHE A 496 58.00 -10.31 -1.20
N ILE A 497 58.67 -10.12 -2.32
CA ILE A 497 60.09 -9.74 -2.42
C ILE A 497 60.24 -8.55 -3.38
N ALA A 498 61.40 -7.92 -3.40
CA ALA A 498 61.75 -6.91 -4.36
C ALA A 498 61.73 -7.50 -5.79
N GLY A 499 60.92 -6.94 -6.65
CA GLY A 499 60.86 -7.26 -8.09
C GLY A 499 61.85 -6.42 -8.92
N ALA A 500 61.56 -6.27 -10.20
CA ALA A 500 62.39 -5.47 -11.12
C ALA A 500 62.29 -3.96 -10.82
N ASN A 501 63.32 -3.20 -11.17
CA ASN A 501 63.36 -1.74 -11.12
C ASN A 501 64.04 -1.21 -12.43
N PRO A 502 63.34 -0.47 -13.30
CA PRO A 502 61.90 -0.19 -13.26
C PRO A 502 61.07 -1.44 -13.58
N THR A 503 59.86 -1.45 -13.05
CA THR A 503 58.92 -2.57 -13.24
C THR A 503 58.10 -2.39 -14.51
N THR A 504 57.93 -3.48 -15.26
CA THR A 504 56.96 -3.55 -16.35
C THR A 504 56.00 -4.69 -16.12
N VAL A 505 54.69 -4.42 -16.22
CA VAL A 505 53.65 -5.44 -16.19
C VAL A 505 52.74 -5.29 -17.41
N ASN A 506 52.05 -6.36 -17.77
CA ASN A 506 51.12 -6.35 -18.90
C ASN A 506 49.68 -6.51 -18.43
N SER A 507 48.79 -5.69 -18.96
CA SER A 507 47.35 -5.87 -18.72
C SER A 507 46.90 -7.22 -19.27
N THR A 508 46.06 -7.94 -18.49
CA THR A 508 45.51 -9.24 -18.90
C THR A 508 44.17 -9.11 -19.63
N ILE A 509 43.51 -7.96 -19.47
CA ILE A 509 42.18 -7.68 -20.01
C ILE A 509 42.17 -6.31 -20.71
N PRO A 510 41.35 -6.11 -21.74
CA PRO A 510 41.08 -4.78 -22.26
C PRO A 510 40.20 -4.01 -21.28
N LEU A 511 40.49 -2.74 -21.05
CA LEU A 511 39.65 -1.83 -20.28
C LEU A 511 39.19 -0.69 -21.19
N SER A 512 37.86 -0.43 -21.21
CA SER A 512 37.29 0.61 -22.06
C SER A 512 36.21 1.39 -21.37
N SER A 513 36.06 2.64 -21.79
CA SER A 513 34.88 3.47 -21.47
C SER A 513 34.61 4.44 -22.63
N SER A 514 33.40 4.99 -22.66
CA SER A 514 33.01 6.06 -23.57
C SER A 514 33.78 7.38 -23.30
N TYR A 515 34.42 7.49 -22.16
CA TYR A 515 35.13 8.71 -21.73
C TYR A 515 36.58 8.77 -22.24
N TRP A 516 37.32 7.67 -22.11
CA TRP A 516 38.76 7.64 -22.41
C TRP A 516 39.15 6.65 -23.50
N GLY A 517 38.18 5.99 -24.13
CA GLY A 517 38.44 4.97 -25.14
C GLY A 517 38.92 3.65 -24.54
N THR A 518 39.65 2.85 -25.34
CA THR A 518 40.08 1.49 -24.99
C THR A 518 41.57 1.42 -24.76
N ALA A 519 41.98 0.86 -23.60
CA ALA A 519 43.29 0.27 -23.41
C ALA A 519 43.17 -1.22 -23.71
N ASN A 520 43.93 -1.73 -24.71
CA ASN A 520 43.84 -3.12 -25.13
C ASN A 520 44.48 -4.07 -24.10
N ALA A 521 44.20 -5.36 -24.19
CA ALA A 521 44.95 -6.36 -23.46
C ALA A 521 46.40 -6.40 -23.96
N GLY A 522 47.33 -6.66 -23.03
CA GLY A 522 48.76 -6.66 -23.35
C GLY A 522 49.43 -5.29 -23.31
N VAL A 523 48.69 -4.23 -22.88
CA VAL A 523 49.33 -2.92 -22.65
C VAL A 523 50.41 -3.05 -21.60
N ALA A 524 51.61 -2.56 -21.95
CA ALA A 524 52.72 -2.47 -21.00
C ALA A 524 52.51 -1.30 -20.04
N LEU A 525 52.45 -1.60 -18.75
CA LEU A 525 52.31 -0.63 -17.67
C LEU A 525 53.68 -0.50 -17.00
N LEU A 526 54.22 0.72 -16.98
CA LEU A 526 55.54 1.01 -16.46
C LEU A 526 55.48 1.59 -15.05
N GLY A 527 56.16 0.96 -14.10
CA GLY A 527 56.39 1.48 -12.74
C GLY A 527 57.71 2.26 -12.67
N THR A 528 57.85 3.10 -11.67
CA THR A 528 59.05 3.94 -11.44
C THR A 528 59.94 3.45 -10.29
N GLY A 529 59.48 2.44 -9.55
CA GLY A 529 60.14 1.93 -8.34
C GLY A 529 60.37 0.43 -8.36
N VAL A 530 60.69 -0.10 -7.20
CA VAL A 530 60.84 -1.54 -6.96
C VAL A 530 59.48 -2.14 -6.61
N SER A 531 58.95 -2.95 -7.48
CA SER A 531 57.66 -3.59 -7.28
C SER A 531 57.70 -4.67 -6.22
N ALA A 532 56.54 -4.97 -5.62
CA ALA A 532 56.30 -6.12 -4.77
C ALA A 532 55.91 -7.35 -5.63
N GLU A 533 56.82 -8.27 -5.88
CA GLU A 533 56.58 -9.50 -6.62
C GLU A 533 56.48 -10.69 -5.65
N PHE A 534 55.58 -11.65 -5.92
CA PHE A 534 55.43 -12.84 -5.07
C PHE A 534 56.75 -13.67 -5.04
N ASN A 535 57.16 -14.04 -3.83
CA ASN A 535 58.33 -14.89 -3.62
C ASN A 535 58.03 -16.34 -4.03
N GLY A 536 58.74 -16.84 -5.04
CA GLY A 536 58.53 -18.20 -5.56
C GLY A 536 57.19 -18.40 -6.28
N THR A 537 56.70 -19.63 -6.27
CA THR A 537 55.45 -20.05 -6.96
C THR A 537 54.33 -20.47 -6.02
N THR A 538 54.59 -20.48 -4.71
CA THR A 538 53.63 -20.93 -3.68
C THR A 538 52.99 -19.69 -3.06
N TYR A 539 51.85 -19.26 -3.61
CA TYR A 539 51.00 -18.18 -3.09
C TYR A 539 49.57 -18.43 -3.49
N THR A 540 48.63 -17.83 -2.77
CA THR A 540 47.22 -17.76 -3.16
C THR A 540 46.74 -16.32 -3.07
N LEU A 541 46.02 -15.88 -4.08
CA LEU A 541 45.29 -14.62 -4.00
C LEU A 541 44.08 -14.74 -3.06
N PRO A 542 43.57 -13.64 -2.51
CA PRO A 542 42.32 -13.62 -1.79
C PRO A 542 41.19 -14.28 -2.57
N ILE A 543 40.24 -14.92 -1.87
CA ILE A 543 39.09 -15.58 -2.52
C ILE A 543 38.31 -14.58 -3.37
N GLY A 544 38.02 -14.96 -4.63
CA GLY A 544 37.27 -14.11 -5.59
C GLY A 544 38.13 -13.04 -6.26
N ALA A 545 39.43 -13.04 -6.06
CA ALA A 545 40.31 -12.08 -6.72
C ALA A 545 40.28 -12.21 -8.25
N GLN A 546 40.20 -11.07 -8.93
CA GLN A 546 40.28 -10.94 -10.39
C GLN A 546 41.59 -10.28 -10.75
N VAL A 547 42.45 -10.99 -11.52
CA VAL A 547 43.72 -10.47 -11.99
C VAL A 547 43.51 -9.58 -13.22
N LEU A 548 44.02 -8.36 -13.16
CA LEU A 548 43.89 -7.34 -14.20
C LEU A 548 45.20 -7.07 -14.95
N ALA A 549 46.35 -7.34 -14.32
CA ALA A 549 47.66 -7.28 -14.95
C ALA A 549 48.62 -8.28 -14.28
N THR A 550 49.62 -8.73 -15.07
CA THR A 550 50.64 -9.69 -14.63
C THR A 550 52.03 -9.21 -14.96
N TYR A 551 53.02 -9.65 -14.18
CA TYR A 551 54.42 -9.57 -14.54
C TYR A 551 54.74 -10.45 -15.75
N PRO A 552 55.87 -10.23 -16.44
CA PRO A 552 56.37 -11.15 -17.48
C PRO A 552 56.56 -12.59 -16.97
N SER A 553 56.77 -12.76 -15.68
CA SER A 553 56.82 -14.07 -14.98
C SER A 553 55.45 -14.78 -14.91
N GLY A 554 54.35 -14.11 -15.29
CA GLY A 554 52.99 -14.59 -15.16
C GLY A 554 52.39 -14.39 -13.76
N LYS A 555 53.12 -13.87 -12.78
CA LYS A 555 52.60 -13.59 -11.43
C LYS A 555 51.68 -12.36 -11.45
N PRO A 556 50.63 -12.35 -10.60
CA PRO A 556 49.73 -11.20 -10.50
C PRO A 556 50.45 -9.92 -10.07
N ALA A 557 50.11 -8.81 -10.73
CA ALA A 557 50.64 -7.49 -10.43
C ALA A 557 49.54 -6.48 -10.07
N ILE A 558 48.38 -6.58 -10.70
CA ILE A 558 47.20 -5.79 -10.37
C ILE A 558 46.01 -6.73 -10.29
N TRP A 559 45.27 -6.66 -9.18
CA TRP A 559 44.04 -7.47 -8.97
C TRP A 559 43.03 -6.77 -8.08
N THR A 560 41.77 -7.15 -8.25
CA THR A 560 40.71 -6.77 -7.31
C THR A 560 40.38 -7.94 -6.38
N CYS A 561 39.88 -7.67 -5.17
CA CYS A 561 39.41 -8.64 -4.22
C CYS A 561 38.51 -7.99 -3.14
N GLY A 562 38.22 -8.74 -2.10
CA GLY A 562 37.30 -8.32 -1.05
C GLY A 562 35.84 -8.45 -1.44
N GLU A 563 34.93 -8.14 -0.55
CA GLU A 563 33.50 -8.26 -0.81
C GLU A 563 33.07 -7.34 -1.98
N GLY A 564 32.50 -7.95 -3.03
CA GLY A 564 32.11 -7.26 -4.25
C GLY A 564 33.27 -6.67 -5.06
N ASN A 565 34.51 -7.17 -4.89
CA ASN A 565 35.71 -6.66 -5.57
C ASN A 565 36.01 -5.16 -5.30
N ARG A 566 35.76 -4.71 -4.06
CA ARG A 566 35.88 -3.31 -3.64
C ARG A 566 37.31 -2.92 -3.20
N ALA A 567 38.25 -3.86 -3.19
CA ALA A 567 39.66 -3.59 -2.94
C ALA A 567 40.45 -3.81 -4.23
N LEU A 568 41.19 -2.79 -4.63
CA LEU A 568 42.14 -2.83 -5.78
C LEU A 568 43.56 -2.88 -5.24
N PHE A 569 44.29 -3.92 -5.57
CA PHE A 569 45.72 -4.09 -5.27
C PHE A 569 46.56 -3.77 -6.47
N ILE A 570 47.63 -2.98 -6.28
CA ILE A 570 48.60 -2.57 -7.29
C ILE A 570 49.97 -2.82 -6.73
N CYS A 571 50.77 -3.69 -7.34
CA CYS A 571 52.07 -4.14 -6.83
C CYS A 571 53.23 -3.14 -6.98
N ASP A 572 52.99 -1.95 -7.48
CA ASP A 572 53.98 -0.87 -7.55
C ASP A 572 53.25 0.46 -7.51
N ASN A 573 53.56 1.32 -6.53
CA ASN A 573 53.01 2.66 -6.46
C ASN A 573 53.47 3.52 -7.66
N GLY A 574 54.60 3.18 -8.24
CA GLY A 574 55.17 3.84 -9.40
C GLY A 574 54.28 3.79 -10.64
N PHE A 575 53.30 2.86 -10.74
CA PHE A 575 52.30 2.88 -11.82
C PHE A 575 51.38 4.09 -11.77
N LEU A 576 51.31 4.77 -10.62
CA LEU A 576 50.51 5.96 -10.38
C LEU A 576 51.36 7.26 -10.32
N LEU A 577 52.66 7.20 -10.73
CA LEU A 577 53.61 8.32 -10.63
C LEU A 577 53.89 8.99 -11.98
N SER A 578 54.28 10.29 -11.95
CA SER A 578 54.39 11.22 -13.08
C SER A 578 55.28 10.83 -14.21
N ALA A 579 56.35 10.13 -13.95
CA ALA A 579 57.20 9.70 -15.03
C ALA A 579 56.48 8.88 -16.10
N ASN A 580 55.27 8.37 -15.77
CA ASN A 580 54.47 7.54 -16.65
C ASN A 580 53.21 8.25 -17.18
N PHE A 581 52.86 9.42 -16.62
CA PHE A 581 51.74 10.28 -17.04
C PHE A 581 52.32 11.60 -17.55
N THR A 582 52.31 11.81 -18.83
CA THR A 582 53.09 12.89 -19.47
C THR A 582 52.40 14.25 -19.40
N THR A 583 51.09 14.30 -19.26
CA THR A 583 50.28 15.52 -19.23
C THR A 583 49.06 15.33 -18.34
N ILE A 584 48.25 16.40 -18.15
CA ILE A 584 46.91 16.31 -17.51
C ILE A 584 45.94 15.55 -18.44
N GLY A 585 46.19 15.55 -19.76
CA GLY A 585 45.37 14.82 -20.74
C GLY A 585 45.56 13.31 -20.61
N VAL A 586 44.59 12.56 -21.10
CA VAL A 586 44.64 11.08 -21.13
C VAL A 586 44.99 10.65 -22.55
N GLU A 587 46.26 10.48 -22.81
CA GLU A 587 46.82 10.29 -24.15
C GLU A 587 47.38 8.89 -24.36
N THR A 588 48.09 8.35 -23.36
CA THR A 588 48.74 7.04 -23.42
C THR A 588 47.78 5.90 -23.06
N ASP A 589 48.12 4.69 -23.52
CA ASP A 589 47.34 3.50 -23.17
C ASP A 589 47.41 3.15 -21.66
N GLN A 590 48.52 3.53 -20.99
CA GLN A 590 48.64 3.39 -19.54
C GLN A 590 47.68 4.32 -18.81
N GLU A 591 47.59 5.59 -19.22
CA GLU A 591 46.63 6.55 -18.67
C GLU A 591 45.19 6.07 -18.90
N LYS A 592 44.85 5.64 -20.13
CA LYS A 592 43.53 5.05 -20.43
C LYS A 592 43.24 3.83 -19.55
N PHE A 593 44.25 2.97 -19.35
CA PHE A 593 44.08 1.80 -18.47
C PHE A 593 43.72 2.22 -17.07
N PHE A 594 44.44 3.14 -16.43
CA PHE A 594 44.17 3.56 -15.06
C PHE A 594 42.86 4.35 -14.90
N HIS A 595 42.52 5.22 -15.85
CA HIS A 595 41.25 5.91 -15.81
C HIS A 595 40.07 4.96 -15.99
N ASN A 596 40.18 3.98 -16.90
CA ASN A 596 39.17 2.94 -17.05
C ASN A 596 39.14 2.00 -15.85
N LEU A 597 40.26 1.71 -15.21
CA LEU A 597 40.36 0.95 -13.99
C LEU A 597 39.63 1.66 -12.86
N LEU A 598 39.89 2.95 -12.63
CA LEU A 598 39.16 3.75 -11.64
C LEU A 598 37.64 3.72 -11.90
N LYS A 599 37.22 3.99 -13.13
CA LYS A 599 35.82 4.02 -13.49
C LYS A 599 35.14 2.66 -13.32
N ASN A 600 35.71 1.60 -13.87
CA ASN A 600 35.04 0.30 -13.99
C ASN A 600 35.14 -0.56 -12.72
N TYR A 601 36.15 -0.33 -11.88
CA TYR A 601 36.39 -1.16 -10.68
C TYR A 601 36.34 -0.39 -9.37
N ILE A 602 36.30 0.94 -9.39
CA ILE A 602 36.28 1.77 -8.20
C ILE A 602 35.01 2.63 -8.19
N LEU A 603 34.85 3.55 -9.15
CA LEU A 603 33.72 4.49 -9.17
C LEU A 603 32.38 3.79 -9.41
N VAL A 604 32.36 2.65 -10.09
CA VAL A 604 31.15 1.83 -10.27
C VAL A 604 30.52 1.43 -8.93
N HIS A 605 31.31 1.24 -7.88
CA HIS A 605 30.81 0.92 -6.54
C HIS A 605 30.15 2.11 -5.82
N LEU A 606 30.35 3.32 -6.34
CA LEU A 606 29.70 4.55 -5.89
C LEU A 606 28.49 4.93 -6.77
N GLY A 607 28.16 4.09 -7.77
CA GLY A 607 27.02 4.28 -8.66
C GLY A 607 27.34 5.05 -9.95
N PHE A 608 28.61 5.13 -10.34
CA PHE A 608 29.06 5.85 -11.54
C PHE A 608 29.45 4.96 -12.71
#